data_e996fe427b435a81e5f2ec6acb48c784
#
_entry.id   e996fe427b435a81e5f2ec6acb48c784
#
_cell.length_a   1.000
_cell.length_b   1.000
_cell.length_c   1.000
_cell.angle_alpha   90.00
_cell.angle_beta   90.00
_cell.angle_gamma   90.00
#
_symmetry.space_group_name_H-M   'P 1'
#
loop_
_entity.id
_entity.type
_entity.pdbx_description
1 polymer ?
#
loop_
_entity_poly.entity_id
_entity_poly.type
_entity_poly.pdbx_seq_one_letter_code
_entity_poly.pdbx_strand_id
1 'polypeptide(L)'
;PERSLVLTGLRGVGKTVLLNAMRSQAIGRLWGTGKIEVRPDQSLRRPLSSALHMAVRELAPRHRDPERVDAFLGVLKAFALRSNPDGTKLRERWQPGIEAAARSGRADTGDIEIDLVELFVDAAGVARDVGVGIAIFVDEMQDVTEPDVSALCAACHELSQQGLPLVVVGAGLPHLPAVPSAAK
;
A
#
# COMPACT_ATOMS: atom_id res chain seq x y z
N PRO A 1 -2.81 -19.03 3.68
CA PRO A 1 -3.07 -17.66 3.29
C PRO A 1 -2.31 -16.73 4.24
N GLU A 2 -1.53 -15.82 3.67
CA GLU A 2 -0.77 -14.83 4.43
C GLU A 2 -1.73 -13.72 4.87
N ARG A 3 -1.51 -13.17 6.05
CA ARG A 3 -2.41 -12.17 6.63
C ARG A 3 -1.65 -10.90 6.97
N SER A 4 -2.29 -9.77 6.73
CA SER A 4 -1.81 -8.48 7.23
C SER A 4 -1.79 -8.47 8.76
N LEU A 5 -0.82 -7.78 9.35
CA LEU A 5 -0.64 -7.71 10.80
C LEU A 5 -0.19 -6.33 11.25
N VAL A 6 -0.44 -6.03 12.50
CA VAL A 6 0.02 -4.78 13.14
C VAL A 6 0.80 -5.11 14.41
N LEU A 7 2.01 -4.56 14.49
CA LEU A 7 2.88 -4.63 15.65
C LEU A 7 2.61 -3.41 16.55
N THR A 8 2.14 -3.64 17.76
CA THR A 8 1.89 -2.56 18.71
C THR A 8 2.85 -2.65 19.90
N GLY A 9 3.28 -1.51 20.42
CA GLY A 9 4.18 -1.45 21.56
C GLY A 9 4.68 -0.03 21.83
N LEU A 10 5.24 0.19 23.03
CA LEU A 10 5.80 1.48 23.44
C LEU A 10 6.96 1.91 22.52
N ARG A 11 7.35 3.19 22.62
CA ARG A 11 8.56 3.67 21.93
C ARG A 11 9.80 2.94 22.44
N GLY A 12 10.75 2.67 21.53
CA GLY A 12 12.04 2.05 21.87
C GLY A 12 12.03 0.51 22.02
N VAL A 13 10.88 -0.17 21.93
CA VAL A 13 10.81 -1.64 22.09
C VAL A 13 11.26 -2.43 20.85
N GLY A 14 11.78 -1.78 19.81
CA GLY A 14 12.34 -2.46 18.64
C GLY A 14 11.36 -2.75 17.51
N LYS A 15 10.17 -2.12 17.46
CA LYS A 15 9.18 -2.33 16.38
C LYS A 15 9.77 -2.12 14.98
N THR A 16 10.46 -1.00 14.76
CA THR A 16 11.11 -0.68 13.48
C THR A 16 12.19 -1.72 13.12
N VAL A 17 12.91 -2.25 14.10
CA VAL A 17 13.91 -3.31 13.88
C VAL A 17 13.23 -4.59 13.42
N LEU A 18 12.14 -4.98 14.08
CA LEU A 18 11.36 -6.15 13.68
C LEU A 18 10.74 -5.97 12.30
N LEU A 19 10.17 -4.79 12.01
CA LEU A 19 9.61 -4.46 10.70
C LEU A 19 10.67 -4.61 9.58
N ASN A 20 11.89 -4.10 9.81
CA ASN A 20 13.01 -4.22 8.88
C ASN A 20 13.47 -5.69 8.71
N ALA A 21 13.49 -6.47 9.79
CA ALA A 21 13.82 -7.90 9.72
C ALA A 21 12.79 -8.67 8.88
N MET A 22 11.50 -8.40 9.07
CA MET A 22 10.44 -8.99 8.25
C MET A 22 10.55 -8.59 6.78
N ARG A 23 10.87 -7.31 6.51
CA ARG A 23 11.13 -6.83 5.15
C ARG A 23 12.31 -7.57 4.51
N SER A 24 13.40 -7.76 5.23
CA SER A 24 14.56 -8.52 4.74
C SER A 24 14.21 -9.97 4.40
N GLN A 25 13.33 -10.59 5.18
CA GLN A 25 12.82 -11.94 4.88
C GLN A 25 11.96 -11.96 3.62
N ALA A 26 11.10 -10.96 3.41
CA ALA A 26 10.28 -10.84 2.20
C ALA A 26 11.16 -10.67 0.96
N ILE A 27 12.20 -9.82 1.03
CA ILE A 27 13.19 -9.64 -0.03
C ILE A 27 13.91 -10.98 -0.31
N GLY A 28 14.35 -11.70 0.72
CA GLY A 28 14.99 -13.02 0.57
C GLY A 28 14.10 -14.07 -0.11
N ARG A 29 12.78 -13.89 -0.04
CA ARG A 29 11.78 -14.71 -0.74
C ARG A 29 11.40 -14.17 -2.12
N LEU A 30 12.09 -13.15 -2.59
CA LEU A 30 11.86 -12.49 -3.88
C LEU A 30 10.48 -11.82 -4.00
N TRP A 31 9.88 -11.41 -2.88
CA TRP A 31 8.66 -10.63 -2.88
C TRP A 31 8.92 -9.19 -3.28
N GLY A 32 7.92 -8.54 -3.89
CA GLY A 32 7.94 -7.09 -4.05
C GLY A 32 7.76 -6.42 -2.69
N THR A 33 8.59 -5.43 -2.36
CA THR A 33 8.52 -4.77 -1.07
C THR A 33 8.43 -3.25 -1.17
N GLY A 34 7.58 -2.65 -0.32
CA GLY A 34 7.51 -1.21 -0.12
C GLY A 34 7.58 -0.85 1.35
N LYS A 35 8.18 0.29 1.69
CA LYS A 35 8.20 0.80 3.06
C LYS A 35 7.69 2.24 3.10
N ILE A 36 6.88 2.51 4.11
CA ILE A 36 6.31 3.82 4.41
C ILE A 36 6.64 4.16 5.85
N GLU A 37 7.09 5.37 6.10
CA GLU A 37 7.12 6.01 7.41
C GLU A 37 6.08 7.12 7.37
N VAL A 38 5.00 6.94 8.13
CA VAL A 38 3.89 7.88 8.16
C VAL A 38 4.30 9.12 8.94
N ARG A 39 3.84 10.28 8.46
CA ARG A 39 4.02 11.57 9.14
C ARG A 39 2.68 12.14 9.51
N PRO A 40 2.57 12.86 10.64
CA PRO A 40 1.35 13.55 11.02
C PRO A 40 0.80 14.42 9.87
N ASP A 41 -0.52 14.44 9.74
CA ASP A 41 -1.24 15.25 8.74
C ASP A 41 -0.93 14.93 7.27
N GLN A 42 -0.30 13.80 6.99
CA GLN A 42 -0.02 13.34 5.65
C GLN A 42 -0.99 12.23 5.23
N SER A 43 -1.71 12.42 4.13
CA SER A 43 -2.49 11.34 3.50
C SER A 43 -1.57 10.20 3.04
N LEU A 44 -2.01 8.96 3.22
CA LEU A 44 -1.30 7.77 2.76
C LEU A 44 -1.22 7.65 1.24
N ARG A 45 -2.03 8.36 0.48
CA ARG A 45 -2.12 8.21 -0.98
C ARG A 45 -0.76 8.27 -1.68
N ARG A 46 0.03 9.32 -1.41
CA ARG A 46 1.35 9.50 -2.03
C ARG A 46 2.40 8.50 -1.54
N PRO A 47 2.64 8.34 -0.23
CA PRO A 47 3.64 7.38 0.25
C PRO A 47 3.28 5.94 -0.13
N LEU A 48 1.99 5.58 -0.12
CA LEU A 48 1.53 4.28 -0.55
C LEU A 48 1.76 4.04 -2.04
N SER A 49 1.50 5.05 -2.88
CA SER A 49 1.80 4.97 -4.31
C SER A 49 3.28 4.71 -4.57
N SER A 50 4.16 5.40 -3.84
CA SER A 50 5.60 5.19 -3.96
C SER A 50 6.02 3.80 -3.50
N ALA A 51 5.46 3.30 -2.39
CA ALA A 51 5.74 1.96 -1.87
C ALA A 51 5.28 0.86 -2.84
N LEU A 52 4.08 0.97 -3.39
CA LEU A 52 3.55 0.03 -4.39
C LEU A 52 4.36 0.08 -5.69
N HIS A 53 4.75 1.28 -6.14
CA HIS A 53 5.62 1.43 -7.32
C HIS A 53 6.94 0.68 -7.13
N MET A 54 7.60 0.85 -5.98
CA MET A 54 8.84 0.14 -5.67
C MET A 54 8.64 -1.38 -5.65
N ALA A 55 7.58 -1.85 -4.98
CA ALA A 55 7.27 -3.27 -4.90
C ALA A 55 7.03 -3.91 -6.28
N VAL A 56 6.23 -3.26 -7.13
CA VAL A 56 5.93 -3.78 -8.48
C VAL A 56 7.16 -3.67 -9.39
N ARG A 57 7.97 -2.63 -9.26
CA ARG A 57 9.22 -2.49 -10.00
C ARG A 57 10.22 -3.63 -9.73
N GLU A 58 10.25 -4.18 -8.51
CA GLU A 58 11.04 -5.37 -8.18
C GLU A 58 10.49 -6.63 -8.88
N LEU A 59 9.19 -6.69 -9.17
CA LEU A 59 8.54 -7.83 -9.83
C LEU A 59 8.59 -7.74 -11.36
N ALA A 60 8.56 -6.54 -11.92
CA ALA A 60 8.43 -6.27 -13.35
C ALA A 60 9.40 -7.08 -14.24
N PRO A 61 10.71 -7.22 -13.92
CA PRO A 61 11.65 -8.00 -14.75
C PRO A 61 11.33 -9.50 -14.82
N ARG A 62 10.51 -10.00 -13.89
CA ARG A 62 10.10 -11.42 -13.81
C ARG A 62 8.69 -11.65 -14.34
N HIS A 63 7.96 -10.60 -14.65
CA HIS A 63 6.60 -10.70 -15.15
C HIS A 63 6.59 -11.04 -16.65
N ARG A 64 5.76 -12.02 -17.05
CA ARG A 64 5.71 -12.51 -18.44
C ARG A 64 4.92 -11.59 -19.37
N ASP A 65 4.11 -10.71 -18.81
CA ASP A 65 3.29 -9.75 -19.55
C ASP A 65 3.64 -8.31 -19.11
N PRO A 66 4.55 -7.64 -19.81
CA PRO A 66 4.92 -6.25 -19.51
C PRO A 66 3.75 -5.27 -19.64
N GLU A 67 2.80 -5.51 -20.55
CA GLU A 67 1.65 -4.62 -20.77
C GLU A 67 0.74 -4.58 -19.54
N ARG A 68 0.61 -5.71 -18.83
CA ARG A 68 -0.13 -5.79 -17.57
C ARG A 68 0.54 -4.98 -16.45
N VAL A 69 1.87 -5.02 -16.38
CA VAL A 69 2.64 -4.20 -15.44
C VAL A 69 2.46 -2.72 -15.76
N ASP A 70 2.58 -2.33 -17.03
CA ASP A 70 2.38 -0.95 -17.48
C ASP A 70 0.94 -0.48 -17.26
N ALA A 71 -0.05 -1.36 -17.43
CA ALA A 71 -1.45 -1.06 -17.14
C ALA A 71 -1.63 -0.74 -15.64
N PHE A 72 -1.08 -1.55 -14.75
CA PHE A 72 -1.11 -1.30 -13.30
C PHE A 72 -0.39 0.01 -12.95
N LEU A 73 0.79 0.24 -13.49
CA LEU A 73 1.55 1.47 -13.24
C LEU A 73 0.79 2.72 -13.72
N GLY A 74 0.03 2.62 -14.79
CA GLY A 74 -0.86 3.68 -15.26
C GLY A 74 -2.00 3.99 -14.27
N VAL A 75 -2.64 2.96 -13.71
CA VAL A 75 -3.66 3.09 -12.65
C VAL A 75 -3.04 3.69 -11.39
N LEU A 76 -1.89 3.18 -10.96
CA LEU A 76 -1.17 3.68 -9.80
C LEU A 76 -0.81 5.17 -9.95
N LYS A 77 -0.41 5.59 -11.14
CA LYS A 77 -0.14 7.00 -11.44
C LYS A 77 -1.39 7.86 -11.35
N ALA A 78 -2.52 7.41 -11.88
CA ALA A 78 -3.80 8.12 -11.78
C ALA A 78 -4.22 8.27 -10.30
N PHE A 79 -4.14 7.20 -9.52
CA PHE A 79 -4.37 7.22 -8.08
C PHE A 79 -3.47 8.23 -7.35
N ALA A 80 -2.17 8.22 -7.65
CA ALA A 80 -1.18 9.09 -7.02
C ALA A 80 -1.40 10.58 -7.32
N LEU A 81 -1.86 10.89 -8.55
CA LEU A 81 -2.09 12.26 -9.00
C LEU A 81 -3.41 12.85 -8.52
N ARG A 82 -4.32 12.03 -8.00
CA ARG A 82 -5.60 12.52 -7.50
C ARG A 82 -5.39 13.34 -6.23
N SER A 83 -5.73 14.61 -6.31
CA SER A 83 -5.70 15.51 -5.15
C SER A 83 -6.86 15.18 -4.21
N ASN A 84 -6.64 15.30 -2.90
CA ASN A 84 -7.74 15.33 -1.94
C ASN A 84 -8.74 16.44 -2.33
N PRO A 85 -10.06 16.24 -2.09
CA PRO A 85 -11.10 17.22 -2.42
C PRO A 85 -10.96 18.56 -1.69
N ASP A 86 -10.13 18.67 -0.67
CA ASP A 86 -9.92 19.86 0.17
C ASP A 86 -9.10 20.99 -0.50
N GLY A 87 -9.12 21.09 -1.83
CA GLY A 87 -8.88 22.33 -2.55
C GLY A 87 -7.65 23.18 -2.22
N THR A 88 -6.72 22.71 -1.42
CA THR A 88 -5.48 23.40 -1.15
C THR A 88 -4.62 23.43 -2.41
N LYS A 89 -4.50 24.62 -2.99
CA LYS A 89 -3.77 24.95 -4.22
C LYS A 89 -2.25 24.77 -4.13
N LEU A 90 -1.75 23.80 -3.43
CA LEU A 90 -0.36 23.34 -3.55
C LEU A 90 -0.31 22.25 -4.63
N ARG A 91 -0.47 22.69 -5.87
CA ARG A 91 0.08 22.00 -7.04
C ARG A 91 1.61 22.07 -6.95
N GLU A 92 2.19 21.50 -5.92
CA GLU A 92 3.55 21.05 -6.04
C GLU A 92 3.55 20.02 -7.18
N ARG A 93 4.43 20.24 -8.15
CA ARG A 93 4.68 19.32 -9.26
C ARG A 93 5.35 18.05 -8.72
N TRP A 94 4.66 17.35 -7.79
CA TRP A 94 5.08 16.03 -7.41
C TRP A 94 4.78 15.11 -8.60
N GLN A 95 5.83 14.61 -9.20
CA GLN A 95 5.73 13.59 -10.22
C GLN A 95 6.12 12.26 -9.56
N PRO A 96 5.25 11.25 -9.60
CA PRO A 96 5.49 9.98 -8.91
C PRO A 96 6.64 9.15 -9.49
N GLY A 97 7.43 9.66 -10.42
CA GLY A 97 8.51 8.91 -11.06
C GLY A 97 8.04 7.67 -11.83
N ILE A 98 6.74 7.59 -12.13
CA ILE A 98 6.13 6.49 -12.89
C ILE A 98 6.08 6.92 -14.34
N GLU A 99 6.82 6.22 -15.21
CA GLU A 99 6.92 6.56 -16.64
C GLU A 99 5.63 6.22 -17.42
N ALA A 100 4.88 5.19 -16.98
CA ALA A 100 3.62 4.81 -17.61
C ALA A 100 2.63 5.99 -17.73
N ALA A 101 1.84 6.03 -18.81
CA ALA A 101 0.76 7.00 -18.94
C ALA A 101 -0.33 6.74 -17.88
N ALA A 102 -0.86 7.81 -17.27
CA ALA A 102 -1.95 7.67 -16.30
C ALA A 102 -3.18 7.04 -16.99
N ARG A 103 -3.77 6.02 -16.34
CA ARG A 103 -4.99 5.34 -16.81
C ARG A 103 -6.12 5.60 -15.84
N SER A 104 -7.20 6.21 -16.30
CA SER A 104 -8.42 6.46 -15.55
C SER A 104 -9.39 5.28 -15.67
N GLY A 105 -10.38 5.22 -14.75
CA GLY A 105 -11.44 4.22 -14.73
C GLY A 105 -11.24 3.12 -13.69
N ARG A 106 -10.13 3.11 -12.97
CA ARG A 106 -9.88 2.26 -11.79
C ARG A 106 -9.07 3.02 -10.75
N ALA A 107 -9.40 2.80 -9.48
CA ALA A 107 -8.76 3.41 -8.31
C ALA A 107 -8.67 4.96 -8.42
N ASP A 108 -9.65 5.57 -9.05
CA ASP A 108 -9.69 7.00 -9.33
C ASP A 108 -11.07 7.64 -9.07
N THR A 109 -11.91 7.00 -8.27
CA THR A 109 -13.25 7.49 -7.91
C THR A 109 -13.17 8.75 -7.04
N GLY A 110 -12.11 8.90 -6.23
CA GLY A 110 -11.90 9.92 -5.22
C GLY A 110 -12.26 9.44 -3.81
N ASP A 111 -12.96 8.33 -3.67
CA ASP A 111 -13.16 7.63 -2.42
C ASP A 111 -11.92 6.75 -2.14
N ILE A 112 -11.19 7.07 -1.06
CA ILE A 112 -9.94 6.39 -0.75
C ILE A 112 -10.15 4.89 -0.44
N GLU A 113 -11.30 4.51 0.12
CA GLU A 113 -11.61 3.14 0.48
C GLU A 113 -11.83 2.29 -0.78
N ILE A 114 -12.65 2.76 -1.71
CA ILE A 114 -12.89 2.09 -3.00
C ILE A 114 -11.59 2.02 -3.81
N ASP A 115 -10.92 3.16 -3.95
CA ASP A 115 -9.69 3.28 -4.74
C ASP A 115 -8.59 2.35 -4.23
N LEU A 116 -8.45 2.22 -2.90
CA LEU A 116 -7.40 1.40 -2.31
C LEU A 116 -7.67 -0.10 -2.43
N VAL A 117 -8.93 -0.51 -2.31
CA VAL A 117 -9.34 -1.90 -2.55
C VAL A 117 -8.98 -2.31 -3.98
N GLU A 118 -9.40 -1.53 -4.98
CA GLU A 118 -9.10 -1.82 -6.38
C GLU A 118 -7.60 -1.86 -6.66
N LEU A 119 -6.86 -0.88 -6.13
CA LEU A 119 -5.41 -0.77 -6.33
C LEU A 119 -4.66 -1.98 -5.74
N PHE A 120 -5.04 -2.43 -4.54
CA PHE A 120 -4.41 -3.56 -3.89
C PHE A 120 -4.72 -4.89 -4.60
N VAL A 121 -5.94 -5.06 -5.06
CA VAL A 121 -6.34 -6.24 -5.85
C VAL A 121 -5.54 -6.32 -7.15
N ASP A 122 -5.38 -5.20 -7.85
CA ASP A 122 -4.59 -5.14 -9.08
C ASP A 122 -3.10 -5.40 -8.83
N ALA A 123 -2.51 -4.80 -7.79
CA ALA A 123 -1.12 -5.04 -7.39
C ALA A 123 -0.87 -6.52 -7.01
N ALA A 124 -1.78 -7.10 -6.23
CA ALA A 124 -1.72 -8.51 -5.86
C ALA A 124 -1.86 -9.43 -7.08
N GLY A 125 -2.65 -9.03 -8.08
CA GLY A 125 -2.74 -9.73 -9.36
C GLY A 125 -1.39 -9.81 -10.07
N VAL A 126 -0.64 -8.69 -10.15
CA VAL A 126 0.72 -8.66 -10.71
C VAL A 126 1.66 -9.62 -9.96
N ALA A 127 1.62 -9.63 -8.62
CA ALA A 127 2.45 -10.51 -7.82
C ALA A 127 2.10 -11.99 -8.02
N ARG A 128 0.81 -12.32 -8.09
CA ARG A 128 0.31 -13.68 -8.34
C ARG A 128 0.78 -14.23 -9.68
N ASP A 129 0.81 -13.40 -10.72
CA ASP A 129 1.26 -13.82 -12.05
C ASP A 129 2.75 -14.14 -12.08
N VAL A 130 3.54 -13.54 -11.19
CA VAL A 130 4.97 -13.89 -10.97
C VAL A 130 5.13 -15.10 -10.04
N GLY A 131 4.09 -15.50 -9.31
CA GLY A 131 4.12 -16.60 -8.35
C GLY A 131 4.74 -16.22 -7.00
N VAL A 132 4.71 -14.93 -6.63
CA VAL A 132 5.23 -14.40 -5.36
C VAL A 132 4.22 -13.48 -4.70
N GLY A 133 4.59 -12.80 -3.62
CA GLY A 133 3.75 -11.81 -2.94
C GLY A 133 4.32 -10.39 -3.00
N ILE A 134 3.50 -9.46 -2.51
CA ILE A 134 3.89 -8.10 -2.17
C ILE A 134 3.73 -7.90 -0.67
N ALA A 135 4.70 -7.24 -0.03
CA ALA A 135 4.62 -6.82 1.35
C ALA A 135 4.86 -5.32 1.48
N ILE A 136 3.86 -4.61 2.02
CA ILE A 136 3.95 -3.17 2.31
C ILE A 136 4.15 -2.99 3.81
N PHE A 137 5.24 -2.36 4.19
CA PHE A 137 5.63 -2.11 5.57
C PHE A 137 5.32 -0.66 5.93
N VAL A 138 4.50 -0.46 6.97
CA VAL A 138 4.03 0.87 7.41
C VAL A 138 4.49 1.10 8.84
N ASP A 139 5.42 2.02 9.03
CA ASP A 139 5.88 2.45 10.35
C ASP A 139 5.14 3.70 10.83
N GLU A 140 5.10 3.93 12.13
CA GLU A 140 4.41 5.05 12.80
C GLU A 140 2.89 5.10 12.47
N MET A 141 2.23 3.94 12.51
CA MET A 141 0.80 3.82 12.14
C MET A 141 -0.16 4.68 12.98
N GLN A 142 0.24 5.15 14.16
CA GLN A 142 -0.58 6.06 14.96
C GLN A 142 -0.77 7.44 14.31
N ASP A 143 0.07 7.78 13.31
CA ASP A 143 -0.02 9.04 12.58
C ASP A 143 -0.87 8.92 11.30
N VAL A 144 -1.40 7.72 11.02
CA VAL A 144 -2.34 7.49 9.90
C VAL A 144 -3.70 8.10 10.24
N THR A 145 -4.31 8.80 9.28
CA THR A 145 -5.65 9.37 9.47
C THR A 145 -6.71 8.27 9.56
N GLU A 146 -7.81 8.54 10.28
CA GLU A 146 -8.90 7.56 10.44
C GLU A 146 -9.48 7.06 9.09
N PRO A 147 -9.74 7.92 8.09
CA PRO A 147 -10.19 7.47 6.77
C PRO A 147 -9.17 6.54 6.07
N ASP A 148 -7.87 6.86 6.18
CA ASP A 148 -6.82 6.04 5.58
C ASP A 148 -6.68 4.67 6.30
N VAL A 149 -6.90 4.61 7.62
CA VAL A 149 -6.94 3.35 8.39
C VAL A 149 -8.12 2.50 7.93
N SER A 150 -9.32 3.10 7.80
CA SER A 150 -10.52 2.39 7.30
C SER A 150 -10.25 1.80 5.92
N ALA A 151 -9.71 2.59 5.01
CA ALA A 151 -9.37 2.16 3.65
C ALA A 151 -8.36 1.01 3.63
N LEU A 152 -7.31 1.08 4.46
CA LEU A 152 -6.34 -0.01 4.59
C LEU A 152 -7.00 -1.30 5.12
N CYS A 153 -7.88 -1.18 6.12
CA CYS A 153 -8.59 -2.33 6.68
C CYS A 153 -9.51 -2.98 5.64
N ALA A 154 -10.28 -2.18 4.89
CA ALA A 154 -11.15 -2.67 3.83
C ALA A 154 -10.34 -3.41 2.73
N ALA A 155 -9.25 -2.80 2.28
CA ALA A 155 -8.37 -3.42 1.28
C ALA A 155 -7.73 -4.74 1.78
N CYS A 156 -7.23 -4.77 3.01
CA CYS A 156 -6.66 -5.98 3.61
C CYS A 156 -7.72 -7.09 3.79
N HIS A 157 -8.96 -6.72 4.12
CA HIS A 157 -10.06 -7.65 4.24
C HIS A 157 -10.39 -8.30 2.90
N GLU A 158 -10.52 -7.51 1.85
CA GLU A 158 -10.80 -7.98 0.48
C GLU A 158 -9.69 -8.91 -0.02
N LEU A 159 -8.42 -8.54 0.16
CA LEU A 159 -7.28 -9.39 -0.18
C LEU A 159 -7.34 -10.75 0.54
N SER A 160 -7.70 -10.74 1.82
CA SER A 160 -7.83 -11.97 2.62
C SER A 160 -8.97 -12.86 2.14
N GLN A 161 -10.12 -12.29 1.78
CA GLN A 161 -11.26 -13.01 1.24
C GLN A 161 -10.94 -13.68 -0.10
N GLN A 162 -10.23 -12.96 -0.97
CA GLN A 162 -9.85 -13.47 -2.29
C GLN A 162 -8.58 -14.34 -2.26
N GLY A 163 -7.89 -14.47 -1.12
CA GLY A 163 -6.64 -15.23 -1.01
C GLY A 163 -5.51 -14.64 -1.86
N LEU A 164 -5.47 -13.32 -2.01
CA LEU A 164 -4.51 -12.63 -2.86
C LEU A 164 -3.19 -12.37 -2.13
N PRO A 165 -2.03 -12.46 -2.83
CA PRO A 165 -0.71 -12.43 -2.23
C PRO A 165 -0.17 -11.00 -2.01
N LEU A 166 -0.92 -10.15 -1.30
CA LEU A 166 -0.45 -8.86 -0.82
C LEU A 166 -0.77 -8.74 0.67
N VAL A 167 0.22 -8.34 1.45
CA VAL A 167 0.08 -8.12 2.89
C VAL A 167 0.56 -6.74 3.29
N VAL A 168 -0.09 -6.18 4.30
CA VAL A 168 0.36 -4.97 4.99
C VAL A 168 0.88 -5.35 6.37
N VAL A 169 2.07 -4.90 6.69
CA VAL A 169 2.70 -5.08 8.02
C VAL A 169 2.87 -3.70 8.63
N GLY A 170 2.02 -3.38 9.58
CA GLY A 170 2.04 -2.11 10.30
C GLY A 170 2.84 -2.16 11.59
N ALA A 171 3.42 -1.03 12.01
CA ALA A 171 4.00 -0.86 13.35
C ALA A 171 3.57 0.51 13.91
N GLY A 172 3.17 0.53 15.19
CA GLY A 172 2.71 1.75 15.83
C GLY A 172 2.63 1.68 17.36
N LEU A 173 2.16 2.77 17.95
CA LEU A 173 1.91 2.85 19.39
C LEU A 173 0.62 2.09 19.76
N PRO A 174 0.40 1.71 21.04
CA PRO A 174 -0.80 0.98 21.47
C PRO A 174 -2.11 1.73 21.27
N HIS A 175 -2.07 3.04 21.10
CA HIS A 175 -3.24 3.91 20.84
C HIS A 175 -3.43 4.14 19.34
N LEU A 176 -3.48 3.06 18.57
CA LEU A 176 -3.96 3.16 17.19
C LEU A 176 -5.42 3.62 17.19
N PRO A 177 -5.86 4.44 16.22
CA PRO A 177 -7.28 4.71 16.02
C PRO A 177 -8.03 3.38 16.05
N ALA A 178 -9.13 3.33 16.80
CA ALA A 178 -9.88 2.09 16.99
C ALA A 178 -10.24 1.51 15.62
N VAL A 179 -9.60 0.40 15.26
CA VAL A 179 -10.04 -0.36 14.09
C VAL A 179 -11.47 -0.78 14.39
N PRO A 180 -12.46 -0.43 13.55
CA PRO A 180 -13.80 -0.93 13.74
C PRO A 180 -13.71 -2.45 13.78
N SER A 181 -13.88 -3.04 14.97
CA SER A 181 -13.99 -4.48 15.06
C SER A 181 -15.23 -4.84 14.26
N ALA A 182 -15.02 -5.59 13.18
CA ALA A 182 -16.13 -6.20 12.45
C ALA A 182 -16.97 -6.94 13.49
N ALA A 183 -18.06 -6.30 13.92
CA ALA A 183 -19.02 -6.91 14.81
C ALA A 183 -19.59 -8.13 14.09
N LYS A 184 -19.49 -9.25 14.77
CA LYS A 184 -20.02 -10.61 14.59
C LYS A 184 -21.05 -10.84 13.48
#